data_099e3d65a771cbaef5ebebc7232998a2
#
_entry.id   099e3d65a771cbaef5ebebc7232998a2
#
_cell.length_a   1.000
_cell.length_b   1.000
_cell.length_c   1.000
_cell.angle_alpha   90.00
_cell.angle_beta   90.00
_cell.angle_gamma   90.00
#
_symmetry.space_group_name_H-M   'P 1'
#
loop_
_entity.id
_entity.type
_entity.pdbx_description
1 polymer ?
#
loop_
_entity_poly.entity_id
_entity_poly.type
_entity_poly.pdbx_seq_one_letter_code
_entity_poly.pdbx_strand_id
1 'polypeptide(L)'
;MTTIMSGYDQTKTLEEVATTQADERLDDIRKLLDAGGEYVEDIGELYEYGLCFDAVEEECEDCGTELFSYYRYQISTGGPGEEIRYKPWGDSWRCEFVYLEWFKGHTITLTGDQHDTAIELLDAHIDCGQGGWGTHLTHDR
;
A
#
# COMPACT_ATOMS: atom_id res chain seq x y z
N MET A 1 27.66 11.72 -14.02
CA MET A 1 27.22 11.49 -14.00
C MET A 1 26.45 10.94 -13.91
N THR A 2 26.25 10.84 -13.81
CA THR A 2 25.74 10.47 -13.57
C THR A 2 24.85 9.94 -13.67
N THR A 3 24.40 9.89 -13.71
CA THR A 3 23.64 9.50 -13.70
C THR A 3 23.04 8.79 -13.88
N ILE A 4 22.99 8.37 -13.99
CA ILE A 4 22.67 7.62 -14.11
C ILE A 4 21.96 6.78 -13.79
N MET A 5 21.64 6.73 -13.36
CA MET A 5 21.19 5.71 -13.02
C MET A 5 19.89 5.59 -13.18
N SER A 6 19.39 5.00 -13.96
CA SER A 6 18.15 4.49 -14.23
C SER A 6 17.10 5.02 -13.36
N GLY A 7 16.65 6.19 -13.53
CA GLY A 7 15.59 6.74 -12.72
C GLY A 7 15.96 7.01 -11.28
N TYR A 8 17.17 6.68 -10.93
CA TYR A 8 17.61 6.87 -9.57
C TYR A 8 18.55 8.07 -9.49
N ASP A 9 18.21 8.99 -8.63
CA ASP A 9 19.01 10.19 -8.44
C ASP A 9 19.91 10.00 -7.23
N GLN A 10 21.19 9.97 -7.45
CA GLN A 10 22.13 9.71 -6.37
C GLN A 10 22.17 10.79 -5.32
N THR A 11 21.66 11.98 -5.63
CA THR A 11 21.65 13.05 -4.65
C THR A 11 20.49 12.94 -3.69
N LYS A 12 19.54 12.02 -3.93
CA LYS A 12 18.38 11.86 -3.09
C LYS A 12 18.56 10.72 -2.12
N THR A 13 18.07 10.93 -0.90
CA THR A 13 18.06 9.87 0.09
C THR A 13 16.94 8.89 -0.23
N LEU A 14 17.02 7.72 0.38
CA LEU A 14 15.97 6.73 0.23
C LEU A 14 14.64 7.29 0.72
N GLU A 15 14.67 8.07 1.79
CA GLU A 15 13.45 8.69 2.30
C GLU A 15 12.83 9.63 1.27
N GLU A 16 13.65 10.42 0.60
CA GLU A 16 13.14 11.36 -0.40
C GLU A 16 12.54 10.63 -1.59
N VAL A 17 13.18 9.57 -2.03
CA VAL A 17 12.65 8.78 -3.14
C VAL A 17 11.35 8.13 -2.74
N ALA A 18 11.30 7.55 -1.55
CA ALA A 18 10.07 6.91 -1.06
C ALA A 18 8.94 7.91 -0.92
N THR A 19 9.23 9.12 -0.43
CA THR A 19 8.21 10.14 -0.28
C THR A 19 7.64 10.54 -1.63
N THR A 20 8.49 10.73 -2.63
CA THR A 20 8.04 11.07 -3.97
C THR A 20 7.16 9.96 -4.55
N GLN A 21 7.57 8.72 -4.37
CA GLN A 21 6.79 7.59 -4.87
C GLN A 21 5.45 7.49 -4.17
N ALA A 22 5.43 7.71 -2.85
CA ALA A 22 4.17 7.70 -2.12
C ALA A 22 3.23 8.76 -2.66
N ASP A 23 3.75 9.97 -2.89
CA ASP A 23 2.92 11.06 -3.42
C ASP A 23 2.33 10.70 -4.77
N GLU A 24 3.15 10.11 -5.66
CA GLU A 24 2.68 9.77 -6.99
C GLU A 24 1.66 8.64 -6.96
N ARG A 25 1.93 7.61 -6.15
CA ARG A 25 1.01 6.48 -6.08
C ARG A 25 -0.32 6.86 -5.46
N LEU A 26 -0.29 7.61 -4.38
CA LEU A 26 -1.52 8.03 -3.73
C LEU A 26 -2.32 9.00 -4.62
N ASP A 27 -1.63 9.82 -5.38
CA ASP A 27 -2.32 10.71 -6.33
C ASP A 27 -3.01 9.90 -7.43
N ASP A 28 -2.33 8.89 -7.97
CA ASP A 28 -2.94 8.01 -8.97
C ASP A 28 -4.17 7.32 -8.41
N ILE A 29 -4.04 6.78 -7.19
CA ILE A 29 -5.14 6.07 -6.56
C ILE A 29 -6.31 7.01 -6.31
N ARG A 30 -6.01 8.26 -5.90
CA ARG A 30 -7.07 9.24 -5.70
C ARG A 30 -7.85 9.48 -6.99
N LYS A 31 -7.13 9.59 -8.11
CA LYS A 31 -7.79 9.81 -9.40
C LYS A 31 -8.64 8.62 -9.79
N LEU A 32 -8.16 7.42 -9.52
CA LEU A 32 -8.93 6.21 -9.83
C LEU A 32 -10.18 6.11 -8.97
N LEU A 33 -10.07 6.44 -7.70
CA LEU A 33 -11.22 6.39 -6.81
C LEU A 33 -12.26 7.45 -7.20
N ASP A 34 -11.79 8.64 -7.56
CA ASP A 34 -12.70 9.71 -7.97
C ASP A 34 -13.42 9.37 -9.27
N ALA A 35 -12.82 8.54 -10.10
CA ALA A 35 -13.46 8.07 -11.33
C ALA A 35 -14.36 6.87 -11.10
N GLY A 36 -14.60 6.50 -9.85
CA GLY A 36 -15.43 5.35 -9.54
C GLY A 36 -14.78 4.03 -9.84
N GLY A 37 -13.46 4.01 -9.94
CA GLY A 37 -12.71 2.80 -10.25
C GLY A 37 -12.60 2.51 -11.73
N GLU A 38 -13.19 3.35 -12.57
CA GLU A 38 -13.18 3.14 -14.01
C GLU A 38 -11.89 3.65 -14.62
N TYR A 39 -11.70 3.34 -15.89
CA TYR A 39 -10.47 3.64 -16.59
C TYR A 39 -10.14 5.14 -16.58
N VAL A 40 -8.92 5.44 -16.22
CA VAL A 40 -8.37 6.81 -16.28
C VAL A 40 -7.18 6.78 -17.22
N GLU A 41 -7.15 7.68 -18.18
CA GLU A 41 -6.08 7.72 -19.16
C GLU A 41 -4.73 7.84 -18.47
N ASP A 42 -3.77 7.08 -18.94
CA ASP A 42 -2.39 7.04 -18.42
C ASP A 42 -2.25 6.34 -17.09
N ILE A 43 -3.34 5.92 -16.46
CA ILE A 43 -3.25 5.21 -15.17
C ILE A 43 -3.83 3.80 -15.28
N GLY A 44 -5.00 3.67 -15.87
CA GLY A 44 -5.66 2.38 -15.99
C GLY A 44 -6.91 2.30 -15.14
N GLU A 45 -7.24 1.11 -14.68
CA GLU A 45 -8.41 0.87 -13.85
C GLU A 45 -7.98 0.55 -12.44
N LEU A 46 -8.85 0.85 -11.47
CA LEU A 46 -8.52 0.69 -10.06
C LEU A 46 -8.09 -0.73 -9.72
N TYR A 47 -8.86 -1.73 -10.16
CA TYR A 47 -8.59 -3.10 -9.75
C TYR A 47 -7.46 -3.75 -10.55
N GLU A 48 -6.93 -3.04 -11.54
CA GLU A 48 -5.77 -3.50 -12.28
C GLU A 48 -4.52 -2.71 -11.94
N TYR A 49 -4.67 -1.64 -11.16
CA TYR A 49 -3.55 -0.77 -10.85
C TYR A 49 -2.51 -1.47 -10.00
N GLY A 50 -2.96 -2.15 -8.96
CA GLY A 50 -2.06 -2.89 -8.09
C GLY A 50 -1.94 -4.34 -8.52
N LEU A 51 -0.99 -5.02 -7.91
CA LEU A 51 -0.73 -6.43 -8.22
C LEU A 51 -1.62 -7.36 -7.43
N CYS A 52 -1.79 -7.09 -6.15
CA CYS A 52 -2.65 -7.93 -5.33
C CYS A 52 -2.98 -7.24 -4.02
N PHE A 53 -4.00 -7.77 -3.38
CA PHE A 53 -4.44 -7.29 -2.07
C PHE A 53 -4.63 -8.54 -1.22
N ASP A 54 -3.90 -8.65 -0.11
CA ASP A 54 -3.98 -9.85 0.71
C ASP A 54 -3.77 -9.52 2.18
N ALA A 55 -4.06 -10.49 3.02
CA ALA A 55 -3.81 -10.40 4.45
C ALA A 55 -2.48 -11.08 4.75
N VAL A 56 -1.68 -10.43 5.59
CA VAL A 56 -0.42 -10.99 6.02
C VAL A 56 -0.62 -11.49 7.45
N GLU A 57 -0.24 -12.74 7.69
CA GLU A 57 -0.36 -13.36 9.00
C GLU A 57 1.01 -13.70 9.52
N GLU A 58 1.17 -13.57 10.82
CA GLU A 58 2.42 -13.90 11.47
C GLU A 58 2.18 -14.90 12.58
N GLU A 59 3.15 -15.76 12.79
CA GLU A 59 3.02 -16.81 13.79
C GLU A 59 3.12 -16.23 15.19
N CYS A 60 2.21 -16.64 16.04
CA CYS A 60 2.26 -16.26 17.44
C CYS A 60 3.36 -17.05 18.13
N GLU A 61 4.28 -16.36 18.78
CA GLU A 61 5.41 -17.02 19.43
C GLU A 61 4.98 -17.92 20.58
N ASP A 62 3.87 -17.55 21.21
CA ASP A 62 3.43 -18.31 22.39
C ASP A 62 2.67 -19.56 22.04
N CYS A 63 1.83 -19.55 21.02
CA CYS A 63 0.93 -20.66 20.74
C CYS A 63 1.14 -21.28 19.37
N GLY A 64 1.99 -20.69 18.53
CA GLY A 64 2.27 -21.24 17.21
C GLY A 64 1.14 -21.06 16.21
N THR A 65 0.09 -20.34 16.56
CA THR A 65 -1.02 -20.08 15.68
C THR A 65 -0.73 -18.86 14.84
N GLU A 66 -1.15 -18.88 13.57
CA GLU A 66 -0.97 -17.72 12.71
C GLU A 66 -2.06 -16.72 12.99
N LEU A 67 -1.64 -15.48 13.22
CA LEU A 67 -2.55 -14.39 13.54
C LEU A 67 -2.44 -13.30 12.50
N PHE A 68 -3.57 -12.65 12.22
CA PHE A 68 -3.58 -11.53 11.30
C PHE A 68 -2.66 -10.43 11.79
N SER A 69 -1.82 -9.93 10.89
CA SER A 69 -0.90 -8.84 11.20
C SER A 69 -1.31 -7.55 10.51
N TYR A 70 -1.50 -7.60 9.20
CA TYR A 70 -1.91 -6.40 8.45
C TYR A 70 -2.42 -6.82 7.08
N TYR A 71 -3.19 -5.92 6.45
CA TYR A 71 -3.53 -6.07 5.04
C TYR A 71 -2.44 -5.42 4.21
N ARG A 72 -2.21 -5.96 3.03
CA ARG A 72 -1.18 -5.47 2.14
C ARG A 72 -1.74 -5.26 0.75
N TYR A 73 -1.58 -4.03 0.23
CA TYR A 73 -1.91 -3.72 -1.15
C TYR A 73 -0.58 -3.57 -1.88
N GLN A 74 -0.25 -4.55 -2.70
CA GLN A 74 1.02 -4.56 -3.41
C GLN A 74 0.88 -3.85 -4.74
N ILE A 75 1.69 -2.81 -4.95
CA ILE A 75 1.62 -2.02 -6.18
C ILE A 75 2.65 -2.51 -7.18
N SER A 76 3.85 -2.76 -6.74
CA SER A 76 4.89 -3.26 -7.62
C SER A 76 5.82 -4.18 -6.85
N THR A 77 6.48 -5.09 -7.60
CA THR A 77 7.49 -5.97 -7.05
C THR A 77 8.72 -5.90 -7.94
N GLY A 78 9.75 -6.54 -7.50
CA GLY A 78 10.99 -6.51 -8.25
C GLY A 78 11.85 -5.39 -7.69
N GLY A 79 12.30 -4.52 -8.48
CA GLY A 79 13.07 -3.41 -8.00
C GLY A 79 12.59 -2.14 -8.63
N PRO A 80 11.98 -1.24 -7.88
CA PRO A 80 11.68 -1.37 -6.45
C PRO A 80 10.34 -2.04 -6.21
N GLY A 81 10.14 -2.48 -4.97
CA GLY A 81 8.85 -2.94 -4.51
C GLY A 81 8.11 -1.81 -3.82
N GLU A 82 6.81 -1.74 -4.04
CA GLU A 82 5.99 -0.70 -3.42
C GLU A 82 4.70 -1.32 -2.94
N GLU A 83 4.31 -0.97 -1.72
CA GLU A 83 3.07 -1.48 -1.17
C GLU A 83 2.51 -0.57 -0.10
N ILE A 84 1.21 -0.67 0.13
CA ILE A 84 0.55 0.02 1.24
C ILE A 84 0.16 -1.05 2.25
N ARG A 85 0.51 -0.82 3.50
CA ARG A 85 0.19 -1.74 4.60
C ARG A 85 -0.83 -1.08 5.51
N TYR A 86 -1.85 -1.84 5.86
CA TYR A 86 -2.93 -1.39 6.74
C TYR A 86 -2.82 -2.16 8.03
N LYS A 87 -2.32 -1.51 9.07
CA LYS A 87 -2.10 -2.15 10.36
C LYS A 87 -3.19 -1.74 11.34
N PRO A 88 -3.71 -2.67 12.13
CA PRO A 88 -4.72 -2.31 13.12
C PRO A 88 -4.17 -1.27 14.09
N TRP A 89 -4.96 -0.27 14.38
CA TRP A 89 -4.53 0.82 15.24
C TRP A 89 -5.75 1.35 15.99
N GLY A 90 -6.01 0.77 17.18
CA GLY A 90 -7.22 1.11 17.91
C GLY A 90 -8.46 0.71 17.12
N ASP A 91 -9.35 1.64 16.93
CA ASP A 91 -10.57 1.39 16.17
C ASP A 91 -10.42 1.67 14.69
N SER A 92 -9.23 1.95 14.25
CA SER A 92 -9.00 2.35 12.87
C SER A 92 -7.78 1.62 12.32
N TRP A 93 -7.14 2.22 11.33
CA TRP A 93 -5.99 1.64 10.66
C TRP A 93 -4.86 2.64 10.62
N ARG A 94 -3.66 2.12 10.76
CA ARG A 94 -2.46 2.90 10.46
C ARG A 94 -2.04 2.50 9.07
N CYS A 95 -2.01 3.47 8.16
CA CYS A 95 -1.67 3.20 6.77
C CYS A 95 -0.22 3.61 6.54
N GLU A 96 0.55 2.71 5.94
CA GLU A 96 1.95 2.96 5.67
C GLU A 96 2.25 2.65 4.22
N PHE A 97 3.06 3.50 3.60
CA PHE A 97 3.59 3.23 2.27
C PHE A 97 5.01 2.70 2.45
N VAL A 98 5.26 1.52 1.91
CA VAL A 98 6.56 0.86 2.07
C VAL A 98 7.24 0.81 0.71
N TYR A 99 8.44 1.37 0.66
CA TYR A 99 9.26 1.39 -0.54
C TYR A 99 10.46 0.49 -0.30
N LEU A 100 10.60 -0.54 -1.13
CA LEU A 100 11.65 -1.54 -0.96
C LEU A 100 12.59 -1.50 -2.16
N GLU A 101 13.87 -1.35 -1.88
CA GLU A 101 14.87 -1.28 -2.93
C GLU A 101 16.02 -2.20 -2.56
N TRP A 102 16.15 -3.30 -3.27
CA TRP A 102 17.20 -4.31 -3.02
C TRP A 102 17.17 -4.72 -1.55
N PHE A 103 18.17 -4.31 -0.80
CA PHE A 103 18.30 -4.69 0.60
C PHE A 103 17.85 -3.60 1.56
N LYS A 104 17.32 -2.52 1.04
CA LYS A 104 16.93 -1.38 1.86
C LYS A 104 15.45 -1.11 1.69
N GLY A 105 14.88 -0.53 2.71
CA GLY A 105 13.48 -0.13 2.63
C GLY A 105 13.24 1.11 3.44
N HIS A 106 12.17 1.81 3.12
CA HIS A 106 11.75 2.97 3.89
C HIS A 106 10.25 2.96 3.99
N THR A 107 9.75 3.18 5.19
CA THR A 107 8.32 3.19 5.48
C THR A 107 7.88 4.59 5.81
N ILE A 108 6.80 5.02 5.17
CA ILE A 108 6.23 6.34 5.41
C ILE A 108 4.83 6.16 5.95
N THR A 109 4.55 6.76 7.12
CA THR A 109 3.21 6.75 7.66
C THR A 109 2.36 7.76 6.89
N LEU A 110 1.26 7.29 6.34
CA LEU A 110 0.36 8.15 5.57
C LEU A 110 -0.54 8.93 6.51
N THR A 111 -0.68 10.21 6.25
CA THR A 111 -1.49 11.09 7.07
C THR A 111 -2.34 11.99 6.18
N GLY A 112 -3.34 12.65 6.78
CA GLY A 112 -4.15 13.61 6.05
C GLY A 112 -4.85 13.00 4.87
N ASP A 113 -4.79 13.69 3.74
CA ASP A 113 -5.48 13.26 2.52
C ASP A 113 -4.97 11.92 2.01
N GLN A 114 -3.70 11.63 2.20
CA GLN A 114 -3.13 10.36 1.75
C GLN A 114 -3.68 9.21 2.59
N HIS A 115 -3.81 9.42 3.88
CA HIS A 115 -4.42 8.42 4.74
C HIS A 115 -5.87 8.17 4.32
N ASP A 116 -6.60 9.24 4.06
CA ASP A 116 -8.00 9.10 3.65
C ASP A 116 -8.13 8.35 2.33
N THR A 117 -7.23 8.64 1.39
CA THR A 117 -7.22 7.94 0.12
C THR A 117 -6.94 6.45 0.32
N ALA A 118 -5.98 6.13 1.18
CA ALA A 118 -5.65 4.74 1.45
C ALA A 118 -6.83 4.00 2.07
N ILE A 119 -7.55 4.65 2.98
CA ILE A 119 -8.73 4.03 3.61
C ILE A 119 -9.82 3.79 2.58
N GLU A 120 -10.05 4.74 1.67
CA GLU A 120 -11.05 4.52 0.63
C GLU A 120 -10.67 3.35 -0.26
N LEU A 121 -9.39 3.19 -0.54
CA LEU A 121 -8.91 2.07 -1.34
C LEU A 121 -9.19 0.75 -0.62
N LEU A 122 -8.92 0.71 0.68
CA LEU A 122 -9.19 -0.48 1.47
C LEU A 122 -10.68 -0.83 1.42
N ASP A 123 -11.53 0.17 1.61
CA ASP A 123 -12.98 -0.06 1.59
C ASP A 123 -13.43 -0.56 0.23
N ALA A 124 -12.85 -0.04 -0.85
CA ALA A 124 -13.23 -0.48 -2.18
C ALA A 124 -12.91 -1.96 -2.40
N HIS A 125 -11.78 -2.42 -1.88
CA HIS A 125 -11.41 -3.82 -2.04
C HIS A 125 -12.27 -4.73 -1.18
N ILE A 126 -12.62 -4.27 0.01
CA ILE A 126 -13.49 -5.04 0.88
C ILE A 126 -14.88 -5.15 0.28
N ASP A 127 -15.41 -4.02 -0.22
CA ASP A 127 -16.77 -3.97 -0.75
C ASP A 127 -16.95 -4.84 -1.98
N CYS A 128 -15.91 -5.09 -2.74
CA CYS A 128 -16.08 -5.89 -3.93
C CYS A 128 -15.94 -7.38 -3.65
N GLY A 129 -15.93 -7.77 -2.38
CA GLY A 129 -16.02 -9.17 -2.02
C GLY A 129 -14.72 -9.92 -2.12
N GLN A 130 -13.65 -9.31 -1.66
CA GLN A 130 -12.34 -9.93 -1.70
C GLN A 130 -12.21 -10.97 -0.60
N GLY A 131 -12.82 -12.12 -0.80
CA GLY A 131 -12.69 -13.23 0.11
C GLY A 131 -13.15 -12.88 1.52
N GLY A 132 -12.45 -13.28 2.51
CA GLY A 132 -12.84 -13.07 3.88
C GLY A 132 -12.34 -11.80 4.53
N TRP A 133 -12.01 -10.80 3.74
CA TRP A 133 -11.44 -9.59 4.28
C TRP A 133 -12.32 -8.95 5.35
N GLY A 134 -13.62 -8.86 5.07
CA GLY A 134 -14.54 -8.26 6.01
C GLY A 134 -14.62 -9.04 7.32
N THR A 135 -14.48 -10.33 7.24
CA THR A 135 -14.51 -11.19 8.43
C THR A 135 -13.34 -10.87 9.34
N HIS A 136 -12.17 -10.67 8.76
CA HIS A 136 -11.02 -10.31 9.57
C HIS A 136 -11.20 -8.98 10.25
N LEU A 137 -11.75 -8.01 9.54
CA LEU A 137 -11.99 -6.70 10.11
C LEU A 137 -12.94 -6.78 11.28
N THR A 138 -14.04 -7.50 11.10
CA THR A 138 -15.04 -7.63 12.11
C THR A 138 -14.49 -8.33 13.34
N HIS A 139 -13.70 -9.34 13.09
CA HIS A 139 -13.17 -10.16 14.17
C HIS A 139 -12.21 -9.37 15.06
N ASP A 140 -11.49 -8.46 14.47
CA ASP A 140 -10.47 -7.71 15.21
C ASP A 140 -11.02 -6.62 16.09
N ARG A 141 -12.29 -6.41 16.09
CA ARG A 141 -12.88 -5.39 16.95
C ARG A 141 -13.05 -5.86 18.38
#